data_88a0068678fab3315cb8ea6d9f8f4ad2
#
_entry.id   88a0068678fab3315cb8ea6d9f8f4ad2
#
_cell.length_a   1.000
_cell.length_b   1.000
_cell.length_c   1.000
_cell.angle_alpha   90.00
_cell.angle_beta   90.00
_cell.angle_gamma   90.00
#
_symmetry.space_group_name_H-M   'P 1'
#
loop_
_entity.id
_entity.type
_entity.pdbx_description
1 polymer ?
#
loop_
_entity_poly.entity_id
_entity_poly.type
_entity_poly.pdbx_seq_one_letter_code
_entity_poly.pdbx_strand_id
1 'polypeptide(L)'
;MKNFGFAALAVVLGLISCSGQEGAQTLPAEVKMEKSVLQDKIRGAWGGQIIGCTYGGPTEFRFSSFIHDTHPIDWDVDRVKWYYEHSPGLYDDVYMDLTFVEVFDKEGLDAPVESFAKAYAYADYPLWHANLQARYNIQHGIMPPESGNWRNNAHADDIDFQIEADYAGIMAPGMINSATGFADGIGHIMNSGDGWYGGVYVAAMYALAFVSDDIPFIVTEALKSIPAESNYYKCMADVIGWWKQSPEDWHITWALVNERYGYDLGCPVGFNLPYNIDAVINSAYILIGLLYGEGDFFKTIDIATRCGQDSDCNPASAGGILGTILGYSKIPPKWTDATEKVQDMNFKYTDISFNRACEMSFRQALKVIERDGGSVGDNEVTIKVQQPQAVRLEQNFEGHYPVARKDIKKSYTQVGDYAFEGKGAVVTYHFDLPTPYDSKGYEAVVDVMVDGQLYKTVSLPTAGRGQTRELCCVWDLNPGEHKISFDWKNKAKDIDLVIDCIILFADK
;
A
#
# COMPACT_ATOMS: atom_id res chain seq x y z
N MET A 1 -87.49 -29.88 14.67
CA MET A 1 -86.20 -30.56 14.67
C MET A 1 -85.17 -29.58 14.25
N LYS A 2 -84.13 -29.34 15.03
CA LYS A 2 -83.40 -28.08 15.15
C LYS A 2 -82.33 -27.90 14.02
N ASN A 3 -82.47 -26.77 13.32
CA ASN A 3 -81.42 -26.26 12.42
C ASN A 3 -80.29 -25.65 13.22
N PHE A 4 -79.11 -26.11 12.96
CA PHE A 4 -77.85 -25.42 13.39
C PHE A 4 -77.19 -24.72 12.16
N GLY A 5 -77.21 -23.40 12.19
CA GLY A 5 -76.49 -22.57 11.20
C GLY A 5 -75.07 -22.45 11.61
N PHE A 6 -74.16 -22.72 10.66
CA PHE A 6 -72.72 -22.37 10.75
C PHE A 6 -72.47 -20.96 10.24
N ALA A 7 -72.03 -20.09 11.16
CA ALA A 7 -71.53 -18.77 10.77
C ALA A 7 -70.05 -18.92 10.40
N ALA A 8 -69.71 -18.62 9.13
CA ALA A 8 -68.33 -18.55 8.70
C ALA A 8 -67.74 -17.21 9.08
N LEU A 9 -66.74 -17.22 9.96
CA LEU A 9 -65.92 -16.05 10.34
C LEU A 9 -64.82 -15.89 9.32
N ALA A 10 -64.91 -14.90 8.41
CA ALA A 10 -63.84 -14.53 7.48
C ALA A 10 -62.75 -13.71 8.22
N VAL A 11 -61.63 -14.32 8.50
CA VAL A 11 -60.44 -13.61 9.00
C VAL A 11 -59.72 -12.99 7.78
N VAL A 12 -59.83 -11.70 7.66
CA VAL A 12 -59.01 -10.91 6.69
C VAL A 12 -57.63 -10.74 7.30
N LEU A 13 -56.68 -11.57 6.86
CA LEU A 13 -55.25 -11.31 7.06
C LEU A 13 -54.78 -10.18 6.19
N GLY A 14 -54.69 -8.99 6.78
CA GLY A 14 -54.01 -7.83 6.14
C GLY A 14 -52.52 -8.12 6.09
N LEU A 15 -52.03 -8.47 4.92
CA LEU A 15 -50.59 -8.42 4.62
C LEU A 15 -50.12 -6.97 4.64
N ILE A 16 -49.57 -6.54 5.78
CA ILE A 16 -48.77 -5.30 5.83
C ILE A 16 -47.47 -5.64 5.16
N SER A 17 -47.34 -5.31 3.87
CA SER A 17 -46.11 -5.26 3.16
C SER A 17 -45.33 -4.03 3.67
N CYS A 18 -44.47 -4.22 4.67
CA CYS A 18 -43.43 -3.27 4.99
C CYS A 18 -42.36 -3.36 3.90
N SER A 19 -42.57 -2.67 2.77
CA SER A 19 -41.49 -2.29 1.90
C SER A 19 -40.74 -1.12 2.57
N GLY A 20 -39.87 -1.45 3.54
CA GLY A 20 -38.84 -0.53 3.96
C GLY A 20 -37.90 -0.36 2.78
N GLN A 21 -38.02 0.72 2.03
CA GLN A 21 -36.87 1.28 1.34
C GLN A 21 -35.89 1.68 2.44
N GLU A 22 -34.87 0.86 2.68
CA GLU A 22 -33.66 1.32 3.37
C GLU A 22 -33.15 2.50 2.52
N GLY A 23 -33.30 3.71 3.03
CA GLY A 23 -32.72 4.89 2.42
C GLY A 23 -31.22 4.66 2.31
N ALA A 24 -30.62 4.83 1.14
CA ALA A 24 -29.21 4.68 0.96
C ALA A 24 -28.48 5.52 2.03
N GLN A 25 -27.59 4.88 2.78
CA GLN A 25 -26.77 5.56 3.78
C GLN A 25 -25.96 6.65 3.08
N THR A 26 -25.93 7.85 3.66
CA THR A 26 -25.20 9.00 3.13
C THR A 26 -24.30 9.56 4.20
N LEU A 27 -23.16 10.11 3.79
CA LEU A 27 -22.28 10.81 4.71
C LEU A 27 -22.98 12.04 5.30
N PRO A 28 -22.92 12.25 6.63
CA PRO A 28 -23.43 13.47 7.24
C PRO A 28 -22.61 14.68 6.80
N ALA A 29 -23.19 15.87 6.82
CA ALA A 29 -22.44 17.10 6.49
C ALA A 29 -21.41 17.46 7.56
N GLU A 30 -21.66 17.08 8.82
CA GLU A 30 -20.75 17.30 9.95
C GLU A 30 -20.92 16.22 11.01
N VAL A 31 -19.83 15.99 11.75
CA VAL A 31 -19.81 15.11 12.93
C VAL A 31 -19.18 15.86 14.10
N LYS A 32 -19.82 15.80 15.26
CA LYS A 32 -19.25 16.23 16.52
C LYS A 32 -18.65 15.03 17.23
N MET A 33 -17.45 15.21 17.74
CA MET A 33 -16.69 14.13 18.38
C MET A 33 -15.94 14.67 19.59
N GLU A 34 -16.00 13.97 20.72
CA GLU A 34 -15.15 14.28 21.85
C GLU A 34 -13.67 14.05 21.49
N LYS A 35 -12.79 14.93 21.96
CA LYS A 35 -11.34 14.80 21.73
C LYS A 35 -10.78 13.48 22.26
N SER A 36 -11.31 12.98 23.37
CA SER A 36 -10.96 11.68 23.93
C SER A 36 -11.29 10.51 22.99
N VAL A 37 -12.44 10.60 22.29
CA VAL A 37 -12.84 9.61 21.28
C VAL A 37 -11.93 9.70 20.05
N LEU A 38 -11.62 10.93 19.60
CA LEU A 38 -10.69 11.14 18.49
C LEU A 38 -9.30 10.56 18.81
N GLN A 39 -8.78 10.79 20.01
CA GLN A 39 -7.52 10.22 20.48
C GLN A 39 -7.54 8.70 20.54
N ASP A 40 -8.64 8.12 21.04
CA ASP A 40 -8.81 6.68 21.13
C ASP A 40 -8.84 6.03 19.75
N LYS A 41 -9.52 6.64 18.77
CA LYS A 41 -9.55 6.20 17.38
C LYS A 41 -8.18 6.30 16.69
N ILE A 42 -7.44 7.42 16.88
CA ILE A 42 -6.07 7.56 16.36
C ILE A 42 -5.15 6.49 16.97
N ARG A 43 -5.28 6.24 18.27
CA ARG A 43 -4.53 5.18 18.93
C ARG A 43 -4.92 3.80 18.41
N GLY A 44 -6.19 3.60 18.08
CA GLY A 44 -6.70 2.39 17.43
C GLY A 44 -6.12 2.18 16.05
N ALA A 45 -5.96 3.25 15.27
CA ALA A 45 -5.34 3.21 13.94
C ALA A 45 -3.90 2.69 14.01
N TRP A 46 -3.01 3.37 14.71
CA TRP A 46 -1.61 2.97 14.86
C TRP A 46 -1.45 1.62 15.57
N GLY A 47 -2.26 1.37 16.61
CA GLY A 47 -2.23 0.10 17.34
C GLY A 47 -2.67 -1.08 16.48
N GLY A 48 -3.73 -0.88 15.71
CA GLY A 48 -4.25 -1.90 14.78
C GLY A 48 -3.25 -2.25 13.68
N GLN A 49 -2.58 -1.24 13.10
CA GLN A 49 -1.51 -1.40 12.12
C GLN A 49 -0.34 -2.22 12.69
N ILE A 50 0.21 -1.83 13.85
CA ILE A 50 1.31 -2.55 14.53
C ILE A 50 0.93 -4.01 14.81
N ILE A 51 -0.28 -4.25 15.31
CA ILE A 51 -0.76 -5.59 15.65
C ILE A 51 -0.91 -6.44 14.38
N GLY A 52 -1.55 -5.89 13.34
CA GLY A 52 -1.76 -6.59 12.08
C GLY A 52 -0.43 -6.99 11.42
N CYS A 53 0.50 -6.04 11.29
CA CYS A 53 1.84 -6.27 10.78
C CYS A 53 2.57 -7.38 11.58
N THR A 54 2.57 -7.28 12.92
CA THR A 54 3.19 -8.28 13.79
C THR A 54 2.55 -9.66 13.65
N TYR A 55 1.22 -9.72 13.49
CA TYR A 55 0.48 -10.97 13.34
C TYR A 55 0.86 -11.70 12.04
N GLY A 56 0.93 -10.95 10.94
CA GLY A 56 1.27 -11.48 9.63
C GLY A 56 2.76 -11.79 9.43
N GLY A 57 3.67 -11.09 10.12
CA GLY A 57 5.11 -11.17 9.92
C GLY A 57 5.72 -12.58 9.86
N PRO A 58 5.26 -13.60 10.63
CA PRO A 58 5.75 -14.97 10.48
C PRO A 58 5.45 -15.63 9.14
N THR A 59 4.50 -15.09 8.37
CA THR A 59 4.02 -15.65 7.10
C THR A 59 4.49 -14.88 5.87
N GLU A 60 5.06 -13.69 6.08
CA GLU A 60 5.55 -12.81 5.02
C GLU A 60 6.42 -13.56 4.00
N PHE A 61 6.11 -13.41 2.71
CA PHE A 61 6.78 -14.06 1.58
C PHE A 61 6.99 -15.59 1.70
N ARG A 62 6.21 -16.28 2.54
CA ARG A 62 6.26 -17.75 2.66
C ARG A 62 5.13 -18.43 1.92
N PHE A 63 4.05 -17.70 1.64
CA PHE A 63 2.85 -18.20 0.98
C PHE A 63 2.50 -17.31 -0.21
N SER A 64 2.72 -17.83 -1.41
CA SER A 64 2.32 -17.19 -2.68
C SER A 64 0.87 -17.52 -3.08
N SER A 65 0.13 -18.15 -2.19
CA SER A 65 -1.28 -18.54 -2.31
C SER A 65 -1.92 -18.31 -0.95
N PHE A 66 -3.23 -18.54 -0.82
CA PHE A 66 -3.86 -18.43 0.49
C PHE A 66 -3.26 -19.43 1.51
N ILE A 67 -3.24 -19.02 2.76
CA ILE A 67 -2.80 -19.85 3.87
C ILE A 67 -4.01 -20.66 4.37
N HIS A 68 -3.90 -21.98 4.30
CA HIS A 68 -4.99 -22.88 4.69
C HIS A 68 -5.42 -22.61 6.13
N ASP A 69 -6.73 -22.66 6.42
CA ASP A 69 -7.33 -22.35 7.73
C ASP A 69 -6.75 -23.18 8.88
N THR A 70 -6.29 -24.38 8.60
CA THR A 70 -5.65 -25.26 9.60
C THR A 70 -4.18 -24.95 9.85
N HIS A 71 -3.56 -24.05 9.08
CA HIS A 71 -2.20 -23.62 9.35
C HIS A 71 -2.20 -22.70 10.58
N PRO A 72 -1.45 -23.02 11.63
CA PRO A 72 -1.43 -22.19 12.83
C PRO A 72 -0.67 -20.89 12.56
N ILE A 73 -1.27 -19.77 12.91
CA ILE A 73 -0.62 -18.47 13.03
C ILE A 73 -0.70 -18.07 14.49
N ASP A 74 0.39 -18.28 15.21
CA ASP A 74 0.42 -18.12 16.65
C ASP A 74 0.61 -16.65 17.02
N TRP A 75 -0.11 -16.22 18.06
CA TRP A 75 0.06 -14.92 18.71
C TRP A 75 0.71 -15.07 20.07
N ASP A 76 1.73 -14.24 20.31
CA ASP A 76 2.37 -14.08 21.61
C ASP A 76 2.42 -12.60 21.97
N VAL A 77 2.07 -12.28 23.21
CA VAL A 77 2.05 -10.91 23.75
C VAL A 77 3.45 -10.24 23.76
N ASP A 78 4.53 -11.01 23.70
CA ASP A 78 5.89 -10.50 23.60
C ASP A 78 6.39 -10.36 22.15
N ARG A 79 5.57 -10.76 21.16
CA ARG A 79 6.00 -10.81 19.76
C ARG A 79 6.27 -9.42 19.20
N VAL A 80 5.45 -8.40 19.52
CA VAL A 80 5.68 -7.01 19.11
C VAL A 80 7.07 -6.56 19.59
N LYS A 81 7.36 -6.76 20.88
CA LYS A 81 8.67 -6.41 21.45
C LYS A 81 9.82 -7.18 20.79
N TRP A 82 9.60 -8.46 20.51
CA TRP A 82 10.61 -9.28 19.83
C TRP A 82 10.99 -8.71 18.46
N TYR A 83 10.00 -8.32 17.64
CA TYR A 83 10.25 -7.70 16.34
C TYR A 83 10.96 -6.34 16.46
N TYR A 84 10.57 -5.49 17.40
CA TYR A 84 11.26 -4.22 17.66
C TYR A 84 12.76 -4.41 17.94
N GLU A 85 13.12 -5.48 18.64
CA GLU A 85 14.49 -5.74 19.07
C GLU A 85 15.31 -6.55 18.04
N HIS A 86 14.69 -7.47 17.29
CA HIS A 86 15.40 -8.47 16.51
C HIS A 86 15.16 -8.41 15.00
N SER A 87 14.01 -7.95 14.56
CA SER A 87 13.65 -7.84 13.14
C SER A 87 12.82 -6.56 12.87
N PRO A 88 13.37 -5.38 13.19
CA PRO A 88 12.61 -4.12 13.13
C PRO A 88 12.25 -3.67 11.71
N GLY A 89 12.84 -4.29 10.67
CA GLY A 89 12.49 -4.06 9.28
C GLY A 89 11.06 -4.45 8.93
N LEU A 90 10.43 -5.31 9.74
CA LEU A 90 9.02 -5.68 9.60
C LEU A 90 8.07 -4.47 9.66
N TYR A 91 8.44 -3.42 10.38
CA TYR A 91 7.59 -2.23 10.56
C TYR A 91 7.88 -1.13 9.54
N ASP A 92 8.15 -1.50 8.30
CA ASP A 92 8.32 -0.52 7.21
C ASP A 92 7.06 0.32 7.00
N ASP A 93 5.89 -0.26 7.01
CA ASP A 93 4.59 0.45 7.05
C ASP A 93 4.64 1.62 8.04
N VAL A 94 5.13 1.37 9.26
CA VAL A 94 5.06 2.34 10.35
C VAL A 94 6.17 3.39 10.27
N TYR A 95 7.45 2.97 10.12
CA TYR A 95 8.54 3.97 10.18
C TYR A 95 8.60 4.85 8.92
N MET A 96 8.06 4.39 7.79
CA MET A 96 7.94 5.22 6.60
C MET A 96 6.81 6.25 6.75
N ASP A 97 5.62 5.83 7.20
CA ASP A 97 4.54 6.73 7.60
C ASP A 97 5.03 7.81 8.58
N LEU A 98 5.77 7.40 9.61
CA LEU A 98 6.31 8.32 10.62
C LEU A 98 7.32 9.32 10.05
N THR A 99 8.01 9.00 8.96
CA THR A 99 8.85 9.95 8.23
C THR A 99 8.03 11.12 7.72
N PHE A 100 6.85 10.86 7.15
CA PHE A 100 5.96 11.91 6.65
C PHE A 100 5.27 12.66 7.79
N VAL A 101 4.82 11.94 8.83
CA VAL A 101 4.27 12.55 10.05
C VAL A 101 5.27 13.53 10.66
N GLU A 102 6.56 13.20 10.68
CA GLU A 102 7.59 14.07 11.24
C GLU A 102 7.81 15.35 10.42
N VAL A 103 7.76 15.26 9.09
CA VAL A 103 7.84 16.44 8.22
C VAL A 103 6.65 17.36 8.44
N PHE A 104 5.43 16.83 8.52
CA PHE A 104 4.24 17.63 8.87
C PHE A 104 4.33 18.27 10.26
N ASP A 105 4.92 17.59 11.24
CA ASP A 105 5.07 18.16 12.60
C ASP A 105 6.08 19.31 12.61
N LYS A 106 7.17 19.22 11.83
CA LYS A 106 8.25 20.21 11.77
C LYS A 106 7.93 21.40 10.86
N GLU A 107 7.36 21.14 9.69
CA GLU A 107 7.20 22.15 8.63
C GLU A 107 5.76 22.59 8.41
N GLY A 108 4.77 21.86 8.98
CA GLY A 108 3.35 22.18 8.88
C GLY A 108 2.65 21.49 7.72
N LEU A 109 1.32 21.77 7.60
CA LEU A 109 0.46 21.08 6.63
C LEU A 109 0.77 21.42 5.16
N ASP A 110 1.42 22.56 4.92
CA ASP A 110 1.78 23.04 3.58
C ASP A 110 3.25 22.78 3.25
N ALA A 111 3.89 21.84 3.94
CA ALA A 111 5.27 21.45 3.67
C ALA A 111 5.42 21.05 2.19
N PRO A 112 6.46 21.52 1.49
CA PRO A 112 6.66 21.20 0.09
C PRO A 112 7.02 19.71 -0.09
N VAL A 113 6.58 19.11 -1.20
CA VAL A 113 6.81 17.68 -1.47
C VAL A 113 8.29 17.31 -1.47
N GLU A 114 9.17 18.24 -1.81
CA GLU A 114 10.62 18.06 -1.77
C GLU A 114 11.16 17.80 -0.36
N SER A 115 10.51 18.33 0.68
CA SER A 115 10.88 18.06 2.08
C SER A 115 10.61 16.60 2.43
N PHE A 116 9.45 16.07 2.04
CA PHE A 116 9.11 14.65 2.22
C PHE A 116 10.04 13.75 1.43
N ALA A 117 10.25 14.06 0.16
CA ALA A 117 11.14 13.30 -0.72
C ALA A 117 12.57 13.22 -0.18
N LYS A 118 13.09 14.33 0.35
CA LYS A 118 14.44 14.35 0.95
C LYS A 118 14.48 13.59 2.28
N ALA A 119 13.50 13.80 3.17
CA ALA A 119 13.43 13.07 4.43
C ALA A 119 13.44 11.56 4.20
N TYR A 120 12.64 11.11 3.24
CA TYR A 120 12.54 9.73 2.82
C TYR A 120 13.81 9.18 2.15
N ALA A 121 14.35 9.87 1.14
CA ALA A 121 15.49 9.38 0.35
C ALA A 121 16.79 9.29 1.15
N TYR A 122 16.94 10.10 2.21
CA TYR A 122 18.13 10.14 3.05
C TYR A 122 17.92 9.48 4.43
N ALA A 123 16.76 8.86 4.66
CA ALA A 123 16.51 8.08 5.87
C ALA A 123 17.40 6.84 5.97
N ASP A 124 17.70 6.42 7.21
CA ASP A 124 18.65 5.33 7.49
C ASP A 124 17.96 3.95 7.61
N TYR A 125 16.82 3.76 6.94
CA TYR A 125 16.16 2.47 6.86
C TYR A 125 16.39 1.77 5.52
N PRO A 126 16.31 0.41 5.45
CA PRO A 126 16.33 -0.32 4.19
C PRO A 126 15.07 -0.02 3.38
N LEU A 127 15.15 -0.15 2.07
CA LEU A 127 14.03 0.01 1.15
C LEU A 127 14.07 -1.09 0.10
N TRP A 128 12.91 -1.38 -0.48
CA TRP A 128 12.71 -2.37 -1.52
C TRP A 128 11.84 -1.79 -2.64
N HIS A 129 11.70 -2.46 -3.74
CA HIS A 129 10.74 -2.21 -4.82
C HIS A 129 10.64 -0.74 -5.26
N ALA A 130 9.43 -0.18 -5.31
CA ALA A 130 9.21 1.21 -5.71
C ALA A 130 9.96 2.19 -4.80
N ASN A 131 10.00 1.90 -3.52
CA ASN A 131 10.70 2.66 -2.51
C ASN A 131 12.21 2.76 -2.76
N LEU A 132 12.84 1.63 -3.06
CA LEU A 132 14.27 1.59 -3.35
C LEU A 132 14.61 2.37 -4.61
N GLN A 133 13.82 2.18 -5.68
CA GLN A 133 14.00 2.89 -6.93
C GLN A 133 13.75 4.40 -6.77
N ALA A 134 12.74 4.81 -5.99
CA ALA A 134 12.46 6.21 -5.70
C ALA A 134 13.62 6.88 -4.96
N ARG A 135 14.20 6.22 -3.95
CA ARG A 135 15.40 6.69 -3.26
C ARG A 135 16.56 6.92 -4.22
N TYR A 136 16.83 5.93 -5.09
CA TYR A 136 17.85 6.05 -6.12
C TYR A 136 17.59 7.25 -7.03
N ASN A 137 16.37 7.39 -7.53
CA ASN A 137 15.95 8.47 -8.41
C ASN A 137 16.19 9.85 -7.76
N ILE A 138 15.73 10.05 -6.53
CA ILE A 138 15.85 11.31 -5.79
C ILE A 138 17.32 11.65 -5.54
N GLN A 139 18.13 10.68 -5.13
CA GLN A 139 19.58 10.88 -4.91
C GLN A 139 20.34 11.21 -6.20
N HIS A 140 19.78 10.87 -7.37
CA HIS A 140 20.32 11.22 -8.69
C HIS A 140 19.58 12.41 -9.34
N GLY A 141 18.78 13.17 -8.55
CA GLY A 141 18.17 14.42 -9.00
C GLY A 141 16.84 14.28 -9.73
N ILE A 142 16.27 13.07 -9.79
CA ILE A 142 14.93 12.84 -10.32
C ILE A 142 13.95 12.97 -9.15
N MET A 143 13.29 14.13 -9.05
CA MET A 143 12.38 14.48 -7.95
C MET A 143 10.93 14.08 -8.25
N PRO A 144 10.04 14.02 -7.23
CA PRO A 144 8.61 13.83 -7.47
C PRO A 144 8.03 14.91 -8.42
N PRO A 145 7.06 14.55 -9.26
CA PRO A 145 6.41 13.24 -9.41
C PRO A 145 7.22 12.24 -10.25
N GLU A 146 8.31 12.66 -10.90
CA GLU A 146 9.07 11.84 -11.83
C GLU A 146 9.80 10.67 -11.14
N SER A 147 10.11 10.77 -9.84
CA SER A 147 10.74 9.67 -9.08
C SER A 147 9.84 8.45 -8.93
N GLY A 148 8.52 8.65 -8.83
CA GLY A 148 7.51 7.60 -8.74
C GLY A 148 6.89 7.22 -10.10
N ASN A 149 7.16 7.98 -11.16
CA ASN A 149 6.62 7.72 -12.47
C ASN A 149 7.18 6.41 -13.06
N TRP A 150 6.32 5.54 -13.60
CA TRP A 150 6.68 4.23 -14.13
C TRP A 150 7.83 4.24 -15.16
N ARG A 151 8.05 5.35 -15.86
CA ARG A 151 9.17 5.50 -16.81
C ARG A 151 10.53 5.54 -16.12
N ASN A 152 10.58 5.99 -14.88
CA ASN A 152 11.77 6.06 -14.04
C ASN A 152 11.76 5.04 -12.89
N ASN A 153 10.60 4.45 -12.62
CA ASN A 153 10.40 3.49 -11.54
C ASN A 153 9.54 2.32 -12.06
N ALA A 154 10.21 1.24 -12.48
CA ALA A 154 9.52 0.07 -13.02
C ALA A 154 8.60 -0.65 -12.00
N HIS A 155 8.68 -0.24 -10.74
CA HIS A 155 7.87 -0.75 -9.62
C HIS A 155 6.69 0.17 -9.27
N ALA A 156 6.33 1.11 -10.15
CA ALA A 156 5.34 2.14 -9.86
C ALA A 156 3.94 1.61 -9.46
N ASP A 157 3.59 0.38 -9.81
CA ASP A 157 2.33 -0.28 -9.42
C ASP A 157 2.46 -1.18 -8.17
N ASP A 158 3.66 -1.28 -7.57
CA ASP A 158 3.85 -2.04 -6.34
C ASP A 158 3.17 -1.35 -5.13
N ILE A 159 3.00 -2.09 -4.05
CA ILE A 159 2.22 -1.69 -2.88
C ILE A 159 2.82 -0.58 -2.02
N ASP A 160 4.01 -0.10 -2.33
CA ASP A 160 4.80 0.73 -1.41
C ASP A 160 4.01 1.90 -0.83
N PHE A 161 3.36 2.72 -1.64
CA PHE A 161 2.54 3.81 -1.12
C PHE A 161 1.23 3.33 -0.47
N GLN A 162 0.70 2.17 -0.83
CA GLN A 162 -0.47 1.59 -0.16
C GLN A 162 -0.21 1.40 1.33
N ILE A 163 0.98 0.92 1.69
CA ILE A 163 1.36 0.63 3.08
C ILE A 163 1.85 1.87 3.83
N GLU A 164 2.07 2.98 3.14
CA GLU A 164 2.64 4.23 3.66
C GLU A 164 1.66 5.41 3.61
N ALA A 165 0.36 5.16 3.49
CA ALA A 165 -0.66 6.19 3.34
C ALA A 165 -1.58 6.35 4.56
N ASP A 166 -1.39 5.53 5.59
CA ASP A 166 -2.24 5.48 6.77
C ASP A 166 -2.29 6.83 7.47
N TYR A 167 -1.12 7.49 7.61
CA TYR A 167 -1.00 8.83 8.22
C TYR A 167 -1.94 9.85 7.58
N ALA A 168 -2.14 9.81 6.26
CA ALA A 168 -2.94 10.80 5.53
C ALA A 168 -4.42 10.73 5.93
N GLY A 169 -4.96 9.51 6.10
CA GLY A 169 -6.30 9.29 6.61
C GLY A 169 -6.41 9.57 8.10
N ILE A 170 -5.41 9.16 8.90
CA ILE A 170 -5.37 9.36 10.35
C ILE A 170 -5.37 10.86 10.71
N MET A 171 -4.67 11.70 9.95
CA MET A 171 -4.63 13.13 10.19
C MET A 171 -5.80 13.93 9.59
N ALA A 172 -6.70 13.26 8.83
CA ALA A 172 -7.83 13.89 8.16
C ALA A 172 -9.19 13.23 8.48
N PRO A 173 -9.62 13.12 9.77
CA PRO A 173 -10.84 12.44 10.19
C PRO A 173 -12.08 12.97 9.45
N GLY A 174 -12.78 12.11 8.68
CA GLY A 174 -13.96 12.47 7.88
C GLY A 174 -13.71 13.43 6.72
N MET A 175 -12.46 13.84 6.49
CA MET A 175 -12.08 14.80 5.45
C MET A 175 -11.35 14.08 4.32
N ILE A 176 -12.11 13.29 3.56
CA ILE A 176 -11.61 12.34 2.58
C ILE A 176 -10.76 13.03 1.50
N ASN A 177 -11.22 14.17 0.96
CA ASN A 177 -10.48 14.88 -0.10
C ASN A 177 -9.19 15.52 0.42
N SER A 178 -9.14 15.86 1.71
CA SER A 178 -7.91 16.32 2.36
C SER A 178 -6.92 15.17 2.54
N ALA A 179 -7.39 13.99 2.95
CA ALA A 179 -6.58 12.78 3.03
C ALA A 179 -5.97 12.43 1.67
N THR A 180 -6.80 12.36 0.62
CA THR A 180 -6.33 12.07 -0.75
C THR A 180 -5.43 13.19 -1.31
N GLY A 181 -5.63 14.44 -0.88
CA GLY A 181 -4.77 15.56 -1.23
C GLY A 181 -3.36 15.45 -0.62
N PHE A 182 -3.23 15.01 0.65
CA PHE A 182 -1.93 14.69 1.25
C PHE A 182 -1.28 13.49 0.57
N ALA A 183 -2.08 12.49 0.20
CA ALA A 183 -1.63 11.32 -0.53
C ALA A 183 -1.14 11.63 -1.95
N ASP A 184 -1.54 12.73 -2.57
CA ASP A 184 -1.17 13.06 -3.95
C ASP A 184 0.34 13.33 -4.09
N GLY A 185 0.84 14.38 -3.45
CA GLY A 185 2.25 14.76 -3.60
C GLY A 185 3.21 13.70 -3.05
N ILE A 186 2.89 13.13 -1.90
CA ILE A 186 3.76 12.17 -1.21
C ILE A 186 3.75 10.82 -1.92
N GLY A 187 2.60 10.34 -2.38
CA GLY A 187 2.54 9.06 -3.09
C GLY A 187 3.33 9.06 -4.39
N HIS A 188 3.46 10.22 -5.04
CA HIS A 188 4.27 10.35 -6.25
C HIS A 188 5.79 10.44 -5.98
N ILE A 189 6.22 10.31 -4.73
CA ILE A 189 7.63 10.07 -4.42
C ILE A 189 8.03 8.70 -4.95
N MET A 190 7.20 7.66 -4.76
CA MET A 190 7.53 6.27 -5.05
C MET A 190 6.62 5.59 -6.09
N ASN A 191 5.36 5.96 -6.21
CA ASN A 191 4.37 5.29 -7.07
C ASN A 191 3.68 6.26 -8.04
N SER A 192 2.99 5.70 -9.01
CA SER A 192 2.01 6.35 -9.89
C SER A 192 0.92 5.34 -10.25
N GLY A 193 -0.14 5.74 -10.94
CA GLY A 193 -1.19 4.83 -11.40
C GLY A 193 -1.79 3.97 -10.30
N ASP A 194 -1.89 2.65 -10.53
CA ASP A 194 -2.53 1.72 -9.61
C ASP A 194 -1.80 1.63 -8.25
N GLY A 195 -0.48 1.76 -8.21
CA GLY A 195 0.28 1.81 -6.95
C GLY A 195 -0.06 3.05 -6.10
N TRP A 196 -0.20 4.21 -6.74
CA TRP A 196 -0.66 5.41 -6.05
C TRP A 196 -2.12 5.29 -5.58
N TYR A 197 -3.00 4.70 -6.40
CA TYR A 197 -4.39 4.48 -5.99
C TYR A 197 -4.51 3.60 -4.75
N GLY A 198 -3.58 2.68 -4.53
CA GLY A 198 -3.52 1.89 -3.30
C GLY A 198 -3.51 2.76 -2.07
N GLY A 199 -2.60 3.73 -2.00
CA GLY A 199 -2.52 4.66 -0.88
C GLY A 199 -3.68 5.64 -0.81
N VAL A 200 -4.17 6.15 -1.96
CA VAL A 200 -5.36 7.01 -2.01
C VAL A 200 -6.58 6.31 -1.39
N TYR A 201 -6.79 5.04 -1.71
CA TYR A 201 -7.92 4.27 -1.22
C TYR A 201 -7.79 3.94 0.28
N VAL A 202 -6.61 3.54 0.72
CA VAL A 202 -6.31 3.29 2.15
C VAL A 202 -6.53 4.57 2.96
N ALA A 203 -5.97 5.71 2.54
CA ALA A 203 -6.17 7.01 3.20
C ALA A 203 -7.65 7.41 3.29
N ALA A 204 -8.43 7.18 2.21
CA ALA A 204 -9.86 7.44 2.18
C ALA A 204 -10.64 6.55 3.15
N MET A 205 -10.30 5.25 3.24
CA MET A 205 -10.91 4.31 4.20
C MET A 205 -10.62 4.72 5.65
N TYR A 206 -9.38 5.08 5.97
CA TYR A 206 -9.04 5.60 7.31
C TYR A 206 -9.82 6.85 7.65
N ALA A 207 -9.88 7.84 6.75
CA ALA A 207 -10.63 9.07 6.98
C ALA A 207 -12.12 8.79 7.28
N LEU A 208 -12.74 7.88 6.54
CA LEU A 208 -14.14 7.48 6.74
C LEU A 208 -14.35 6.68 8.03
N ALA A 209 -13.39 5.87 8.46
CA ALA A 209 -13.44 5.06 9.67
C ALA A 209 -13.59 5.90 10.97
N PHE A 210 -13.23 7.18 10.92
CA PHE A 210 -13.48 8.10 12.04
C PHE A 210 -14.97 8.45 12.22
N VAL A 211 -15.74 8.46 11.13
CA VAL A 211 -17.11 8.99 11.09
C VAL A 211 -18.18 7.96 10.72
N SER A 212 -17.79 6.72 10.45
CA SER A 212 -18.67 5.59 10.20
C SER A 212 -18.12 4.33 10.87
N ASP A 213 -19.02 3.41 11.26
CA ASP A 213 -18.72 2.07 11.75
C ASP A 213 -19.20 0.95 10.79
N ASP A 214 -19.82 1.34 9.68
CA ASP A 214 -20.32 0.44 8.65
C ASP A 214 -19.22 0.16 7.61
N ILE A 215 -18.55 -1.00 7.74
CA ILE A 215 -17.44 -1.41 6.87
C ILE A 215 -17.85 -1.46 5.39
N PRO A 216 -18.95 -2.13 4.98
CA PRO A 216 -19.42 -2.10 3.60
C PRO A 216 -19.63 -0.68 3.04
N PHE A 217 -20.15 0.21 3.86
CA PHE A 217 -20.31 1.62 3.50
C PHE A 217 -18.96 2.32 3.33
N ILE A 218 -18.03 2.16 4.29
CA ILE A 218 -16.69 2.75 4.26
C ILE A 218 -15.95 2.36 2.97
N VAL A 219 -15.86 1.07 2.66
CA VAL A 219 -15.12 0.59 1.48
C VAL A 219 -15.77 1.06 0.17
N THR A 220 -17.11 1.14 0.15
CA THR A 220 -17.86 1.59 -1.06
C THR A 220 -17.74 3.10 -1.27
N GLU A 221 -17.82 3.90 -0.21
CA GLU A 221 -17.67 5.35 -0.28
C GLU A 221 -16.22 5.76 -0.59
N ALA A 222 -15.22 5.13 0.07
CA ALA A 222 -13.82 5.37 -0.21
C ALA A 222 -13.47 5.11 -1.69
N LEU A 223 -14.07 4.09 -2.29
CA LEU A 223 -13.80 3.74 -3.69
C LEU A 223 -14.19 4.86 -4.67
N LYS A 224 -15.10 5.77 -4.29
CA LYS A 224 -15.45 6.95 -5.09
C LYS A 224 -14.28 7.94 -5.23
N SER A 225 -13.23 7.81 -4.43
CA SER A 225 -11.99 8.59 -4.57
C SER A 225 -11.11 8.12 -5.73
N ILE A 226 -11.40 6.95 -6.30
CA ILE A 226 -10.63 6.34 -7.39
C ILE A 226 -11.37 6.50 -8.71
N PRO A 227 -10.69 6.84 -9.84
CA PRO A 227 -11.31 6.90 -11.15
C PRO A 227 -11.88 5.54 -11.57
N ALA A 228 -13.16 5.53 -11.98
CA ALA A 228 -13.88 4.29 -12.31
C ALA A 228 -13.31 3.56 -13.55
N GLU A 229 -12.55 4.25 -14.37
CA GLU A 229 -11.89 3.71 -15.57
C GLU A 229 -10.66 2.88 -15.23
N SER A 230 -10.03 3.11 -14.05
CA SER A 230 -8.79 2.43 -13.62
C SER A 230 -9.00 0.93 -13.42
N ASN A 231 -7.93 0.17 -13.57
CA ASN A 231 -7.94 -1.26 -13.26
C ASN A 231 -8.10 -1.51 -11.76
N TYR A 232 -7.50 -0.65 -10.96
CA TYR A 232 -7.63 -0.65 -9.51
C TYR A 232 -9.10 -0.57 -9.05
N TYR A 233 -9.84 0.44 -9.55
CA TYR A 233 -11.27 0.59 -9.23
C TYR A 233 -12.07 -0.65 -9.59
N LYS A 234 -11.85 -1.21 -10.78
CA LYS A 234 -12.56 -2.40 -11.26
C LYS A 234 -12.34 -3.58 -10.34
N CYS A 235 -11.11 -3.82 -9.90
CA CYS A 235 -10.80 -4.90 -8.96
C CYS A 235 -11.54 -4.71 -7.63
N MET A 236 -11.45 -3.52 -7.02
CA MET A 236 -12.11 -3.24 -5.74
C MET A 236 -13.64 -3.35 -5.84
N ALA A 237 -14.23 -2.85 -6.93
CA ALA A 237 -15.65 -2.99 -7.20
C ALA A 237 -16.09 -4.45 -7.37
N ASP A 238 -15.28 -5.26 -8.04
CA ASP A 238 -15.52 -6.70 -8.19
C ASP A 238 -15.45 -7.43 -6.84
N VAL A 239 -14.45 -7.14 -6.00
CA VAL A 239 -14.35 -7.71 -4.64
C VAL A 239 -15.63 -7.42 -3.84
N ILE A 240 -16.08 -6.17 -3.83
CA ILE A 240 -17.33 -5.78 -3.15
C ILE A 240 -18.53 -6.52 -3.75
N GLY A 241 -18.58 -6.67 -5.07
CA GLY A 241 -19.61 -7.40 -5.78
C GLY A 241 -19.64 -8.89 -5.48
N TRP A 242 -18.49 -9.53 -5.42
CA TRP A 242 -18.35 -10.96 -5.10
C TRP A 242 -18.63 -11.25 -3.64
N TRP A 243 -18.20 -10.38 -2.72
CA TRP A 243 -18.58 -10.46 -1.32
C TRP A 243 -20.12 -10.46 -1.15
N LYS A 244 -20.84 -9.55 -1.84
CA LYS A 244 -22.31 -9.52 -1.79
C LYS A 244 -22.97 -10.80 -2.31
N GLN A 245 -22.31 -11.51 -3.24
CA GLN A 245 -22.82 -12.77 -3.81
C GLN A 245 -22.48 -13.98 -2.94
N SER A 246 -21.37 -13.95 -2.21
CA SER A 246 -20.86 -15.07 -1.40
C SER A 246 -20.34 -14.57 -0.05
N PRO A 247 -21.19 -14.00 0.83
CA PRO A 247 -20.73 -13.36 2.07
C PRO A 247 -20.21 -14.35 3.13
N GLU A 248 -20.46 -15.64 2.95
CA GLU A 248 -20.13 -16.68 3.93
C GLU A 248 -18.72 -17.30 3.71
N ASP A 249 -18.12 -17.11 2.51
CA ASP A 249 -16.88 -17.80 2.15
C ASP A 249 -15.93 -16.87 1.38
N TRP A 250 -14.92 -16.36 2.08
CA TRP A 250 -13.91 -15.47 1.52
C TRP A 250 -13.00 -16.13 0.47
N HIS A 251 -12.84 -17.47 0.51
CA HIS A 251 -12.01 -18.20 -0.45
C HIS A 251 -12.55 -18.09 -1.88
N ILE A 252 -13.87 -17.97 -2.03
CA ILE A 252 -14.48 -17.76 -3.35
C ILE A 252 -14.05 -16.42 -3.92
N THR A 253 -14.14 -15.34 -3.15
CA THR A 253 -13.70 -14.01 -3.58
C THR A 253 -12.19 -13.99 -3.83
N TRP A 254 -11.40 -14.59 -2.94
CA TRP A 254 -9.96 -14.73 -3.13
C TRP A 254 -9.61 -15.43 -4.46
N ALA A 255 -10.28 -16.55 -4.77
CA ALA A 255 -10.04 -17.29 -6.01
C ALA A 255 -10.37 -16.47 -7.26
N LEU A 256 -11.48 -15.71 -7.23
CA LEU A 256 -11.90 -14.83 -8.33
C LEU A 256 -10.93 -13.66 -8.53
N VAL A 257 -10.41 -13.08 -7.44
CA VAL A 257 -9.35 -12.04 -7.50
C VAL A 257 -8.13 -12.61 -8.19
N ASN A 258 -7.64 -13.77 -7.76
CA ASN A 258 -6.44 -14.38 -8.32
C ASN A 258 -6.62 -14.79 -9.80
N GLU A 259 -7.79 -15.32 -10.16
CA GLU A 259 -8.10 -15.69 -11.55
C GLU A 259 -8.08 -14.48 -12.46
N ARG A 260 -8.67 -13.34 -12.02
CA ARG A 260 -8.88 -12.20 -12.88
C ARG A 260 -7.76 -11.18 -12.85
N TYR A 261 -7.13 -10.96 -11.70
CA TYR A 261 -6.17 -9.87 -11.47
C TYR A 261 -4.77 -10.37 -11.09
N GLY A 262 -4.60 -11.62 -10.67
CA GLY A 262 -3.34 -12.14 -10.15
C GLY A 262 -2.19 -12.22 -11.16
N TYR A 263 -2.47 -12.10 -12.46
CA TYR A 263 -1.49 -12.22 -13.53
C TYR A 263 -1.43 -11.02 -14.45
N ASP A 264 -2.21 -9.98 -14.22
CA ASP A 264 -2.24 -8.77 -15.05
C ASP A 264 -1.30 -7.70 -14.44
N LEU A 265 0.00 -7.96 -14.53
CA LEU A 265 1.05 -7.19 -13.89
C LEU A 265 1.76 -6.31 -14.92
N GLY A 266 1.87 -5.01 -14.63
CA GLY A 266 2.79 -4.10 -15.32
C GLY A 266 4.21 -4.18 -14.75
N CYS A 267 4.32 -4.39 -13.46
CA CYS A 267 5.55 -4.40 -12.70
C CYS A 267 6.43 -5.63 -12.99
N PRO A 268 7.77 -5.46 -13.05
CA PRO A 268 8.71 -6.58 -13.23
C PRO A 268 8.72 -7.57 -12.07
N VAL A 269 8.46 -7.12 -10.86
CA VAL A 269 8.39 -8.01 -9.69
C VAL A 269 7.03 -8.70 -9.68
N GLY A 270 7.06 -10.02 -9.59
CA GLY A 270 5.86 -10.83 -9.70
C GLY A 270 5.65 -11.41 -11.09
N PHE A 271 6.07 -10.75 -12.18
CA PHE A 271 5.94 -11.33 -13.51
C PHE A 271 6.75 -12.64 -13.65
N ASN A 272 6.05 -13.76 -13.80
CA ASN A 272 6.62 -15.11 -13.79
C ASN A 272 7.39 -15.48 -12.50
N LEU A 273 7.03 -14.86 -11.38
CA LEU A 273 7.53 -15.18 -10.06
C LEU A 273 6.38 -15.62 -9.13
N PRO A 274 6.67 -16.37 -8.05
CA PRO A 274 5.62 -16.88 -7.18
C PRO A 274 4.94 -15.81 -6.31
N TYR A 275 5.64 -14.71 -6.02
CA TYR A 275 5.13 -13.63 -5.18
C TYR A 275 4.76 -12.43 -6.01
N ASN A 276 3.68 -11.77 -5.60
CA ASN A 276 3.08 -10.62 -6.26
C ASN A 276 2.85 -9.52 -5.23
N ILE A 277 3.54 -8.40 -5.40
CA ILE A 277 3.44 -7.21 -4.54
C ILE A 277 2.71 -6.06 -5.23
N ASP A 278 1.98 -6.34 -6.30
CA ASP A 278 1.13 -5.35 -6.98
C ASP A 278 0.05 -4.81 -6.04
N ALA A 279 -0.18 -3.49 -6.06
CA ALA A 279 -1.13 -2.81 -5.20
C ALA A 279 -2.57 -3.27 -5.41
N VAL A 280 -2.94 -3.67 -6.63
CA VAL A 280 -4.31 -4.09 -6.94
C VAL A 280 -4.69 -5.35 -6.18
N ILE A 281 -3.85 -6.40 -6.25
CA ILE A 281 -4.17 -7.67 -5.59
C ILE A 281 -4.05 -7.57 -4.08
N ASN A 282 -3.06 -6.84 -3.56
CA ASN A 282 -2.87 -6.69 -2.13
C ASN A 282 -3.96 -5.81 -1.50
N SER A 283 -4.42 -4.74 -2.17
CA SER A 283 -5.60 -3.99 -1.75
C SER A 283 -6.88 -4.84 -1.73
N ALA A 284 -7.03 -5.74 -2.69
CA ALA A 284 -8.15 -6.69 -2.68
C ALA A 284 -8.12 -7.57 -1.41
N TYR A 285 -6.95 -7.97 -0.93
CA TYR A 285 -6.79 -8.77 0.28
C TYR A 285 -7.11 -7.98 1.56
N ILE A 286 -6.79 -6.67 1.59
CA ILE A 286 -7.25 -5.77 2.65
C ILE A 286 -8.79 -5.76 2.69
N LEU A 287 -9.44 -5.59 1.53
CA LEU A 287 -10.90 -5.58 1.45
C LEU A 287 -11.52 -6.91 1.88
N ILE A 288 -10.94 -8.03 1.45
CA ILE A 288 -11.39 -9.36 1.87
C ILE A 288 -11.34 -9.48 3.39
N GLY A 289 -10.22 -9.06 4.01
CA GLY A 289 -10.09 -9.03 5.46
C GLY A 289 -11.16 -8.19 6.15
N LEU A 290 -11.39 -6.97 5.69
CA LEU A 290 -12.38 -6.04 6.25
C LEU A 290 -13.81 -6.56 6.09
N LEU A 291 -14.20 -6.98 4.88
CA LEU A 291 -15.58 -7.36 4.56
C LEU A 291 -15.98 -8.68 5.22
N TYR A 292 -15.11 -9.69 5.19
CA TYR A 292 -15.40 -11.01 5.78
C TYR A 292 -15.04 -11.10 7.27
N GLY A 293 -14.28 -10.12 7.78
CA GLY A 293 -14.01 -10.00 9.22
C GLY A 293 -15.20 -9.53 10.03
N GLU A 294 -16.22 -8.94 9.40
CA GLU A 294 -17.51 -8.56 10.02
C GLU A 294 -17.35 -7.68 11.27
N GLY A 295 -16.29 -6.87 11.36
CA GLY A 295 -15.98 -6.02 12.51
C GLY A 295 -15.32 -6.76 13.69
N ASP A 296 -15.07 -8.05 13.60
CA ASP A 296 -14.23 -8.78 14.55
C ASP A 296 -12.75 -8.54 14.24
N PHE A 297 -12.02 -8.03 15.22
CA PHE A 297 -10.62 -7.64 15.03
C PHE A 297 -9.73 -8.83 14.65
N PHE A 298 -9.91 -9.99 15.30
CA PHE A 298 -9.14 -11.18 14.99
C PHE A 298 -9.44 -11.71 13.59
N LYS A 299 -10.74 -11.90 13.28
CA LYS A 299 -11.14 -12.38 11.95
C LYS A 299 -10.58 -11.50 10.83
N THR A 300 -10.63 -10.17 11.01
CA THR A 300 -10.15 -9.21 10.01
C THR A 300 -8.68 -9.39 9.72
N ILE A 301 -7.82 -9.36 10.75
CA ILE A 301 -6.37 -9.52 10.54
C ILE A 301 -6.00 -10.94 10.11
N ASP A 302 -6.68 -11.98 10.61
CA ASP A 302 -6.41 -13.37 10.25
C ASP A 302 -6.77 -13.65 8.78
N ILE A 303 -7.92 -13.19 8.30
CA ILE A 303 -8.34 -13.37 6.91
C ILE A 303 -7.41 -12.59 5.97
N ALA A 304 -7.09 -11.31 6.29
CA ALA A 304 -6.16 -10.52 5.48
C ALA A 304 -4.78 -11.20 5.37
N THR A 305 -4.24 -11.71 6.49
CA THR A 305 -2.99 -12.50 6.52
C THR A 305 -3.11 -13.76 5.66
N ARG A 306 -4.23 -14.51 5.80
CA ARG A 306 -4.43 -15.78 5.09
C ARG A 306 -4.60 -15.64 3.59
N CYS A 307 -4.88 -14.45 3.09
CA CYS A 307 -4.87 -14.20 1.65
C CYS A 307 -3.48 -14.41 1.03
N GLY A 308 -2.40 -14.39 1.81
CA GLY A 308 -1.04 -14.64 1.34
C GLY A 308 -0.41 -13.39 0.70
N GLN A 309 0.60 -13.61 -0.11
CA GLN A 309 1.42 -12.58 -0.76
C GLN A 309 2.10 -11.68 0.30
N ASP A 310 1.81 -10.41 0.35
CA ASP A 310 2.27 -9.49 1.38
C ASP A 310 1.42 -9.62 2.65
N SER A 311 1.67 -10.69 3.37
CA SER A 311 0.77 -11.18 4.42
C SER A 311 0.98 -10.53 5.79
N ASP A 312 1.85 -9.54 5.92
CA ASP A 312 2.03 -8.68 7.09
C ASP A 312 1.52 -7.26 6.85
N CYS A 313 1.76 -6.66 5.69
CA CYS A 313 1.26 -5.33 5.36
C CYS A 313 -0.26 -5.32 5.12
N ASN A 314 -0.82 -6.34 4.47
CA ASN A 314 -2.27 -6.41 4.24
C ASN A 314 -3.08 -6.43 5.55
N PRO A 315 -2.75 -7.25 6.58
CA PRO A 315 -3.41 -7.15 7.87
C PRO A 315 -3.02 -5.91 8.69
N ALA A 316 -1.88 -5.26 8.43
CA ALA A 316 -1.53 -3.98 9.02
C ALA A 316 -2.56 -2.92 8.63
N SER A 317 -2.80 -2.69 7.34
CA SER A 317 -3.80 -1.75 6.85
C SER A 317 -5.22 -2.13 7.29
N ALA A 318 -5.62 -3.42 7.15
CA ALA A 318 -6.94 -3.87 7.57
C ALA A 318 -7.16 -3.71 9.08
N GLY A 319 -6.17 -4.05 9.89
CA GLY A 319 -6.18 -3.89 11.35
C GLY A 319 -6.21 -2.44 11.79
N GLY A 320 -5.47 -1.57 11.12
CA GLY A 320 -5.46 -0.13 11.39
C GLY A 320 -6.79 0.54 11.05
N ILE A 321 -7.38 0.24 9.88
CA ILE A 321 -8.70 0.75 9.50
C ILE A 321 -9.75 0.29 10.52
N LEU A 322 -9.79 -1.01 10.85
CA LEU A 322 -10.74 -1.53 11.84
C LEU A 322 -10.46 -0.98 13.24
N GLY A 323 -9.19 -0.83 13.62
CA GLY A 323 -8.78 -0.20 14.88
C GLY A 323 -9.26 1.25 14.98
N THR A 324 -9.29 2.00 13.86
CA THR A 324 -9.87 3.34 13.78
C THR A 324 -11.39 3.30 13.99
N ILE A 325 -12.08 2.33 13.40
CA ILE A 325 -13.54 2.16 13.59
C ILE A 325 -13.84 1.91 15.07
N LEU A 326 -13.15 0.96 15.67
CA LEU A 326 -13.41 0.50 17.05
C LEU A 326 -12.96 1.54 18.10
N GLY A 327 -11.82 2.19 17.88
CA GLY A 327 -11.01 2.83 18.93
C GLY A 327 -10.14 1.79 19.65
N TYR A 328 -8.97 2.23 20.13
CA TYR A 328 -8.00 1.35 20.81
C TYR A 328 -8.57 0.65 22.03
N SER A 329 -9.40 1.35 22.80
CA SER A 329 -10.03 0.84 24.01
C SER A 329 -10.98 -0.35 23.80
N LYS A 330 -11.42 -0.57 22.54
CA LYS A 330 -12.30 -1.71 22.19
C LYS A 330 -11.55 -2.83 21.47
N ILE A 331 -10.30 -2.66 21.11
CA ILE A 331 -9.47 -3.79 20.65
C ILE A 331 -9.24 -4.73 21.83
N PRO A 332 -9.46 -6.06 21.70
CA PRO A 332 -9.33 -6.96 22.84
C PRO A 332 -7.95 -6.92 23.50
N PRO A 333 -7.87 -6.96 24.85
CA PRO A 333 -6.62 -6.80 25.61
C PRO A 333 -5.50 -7.76 25.19
N LYS A 334 -5.83 -8.97 24.76
CA LYS A 334 -4.83 -9.94 24.27
C LYS A 334 -3.96 -9.39 23.13
N TRP A 335 -4.45 -8.36 22.43
CA TRP A 335 -3.74 -7.68 21.35
C TRP A 335 -3.05 -6.41 21.83
N THR A 336 -3.79 -5.55 22.55
CA THR A 336 -3.27 -4.25 23.00
C THR A 336 -2.19 -4.39 24.06
N ASP A 337 -2.23 -5.42 24.93
CA ASP A 337 -1.18 -5.70 25.91
C ASP A 337 0.21 -5.84 25.28
N ALA A 338 0.28 -6.29 24.01
CA ALA A 338 1.52 -6.41 23.28
C ALA A 338 2.09 -5.05 22.87
N THR A 339 1.25 -4.14 22.38
CA THR A 339 1.66 -2.77 22.00
C THR A 339 1.95 -1.92 23.23
N GLU A 340 1.25 -2.11 24.35
CA GLU A 340 1.50 -1.39 25.61
C GLU A 340 2.89 -1.68 26.17
N LYS A 341 3.42 -2.89 25.97
CA LYS A 341 4.79 -3.23 26.40
C LYS A 341 5.88 -2.40 25.72
N VAL A 342 5.59 -1.85 24.55
CA VAL A 342 6.55 -1.11 23.70
C VAL A 342 6.13 0.33 23.45
N GLN A 343 5.03 0.81 24.05
CA GLN A 343 4.38 2.06 23.69
C GLN A 343 5.28 3.32 23.77
N ASP A 344 6.33 3.27 24.62
CA ASP A 344 7.33 4.34 24.78
C ASP A 344 8.68 3.98 24.13
N MET A 345 8.82 2.80 23.53
CA MET A 345 10.00 2.44 22.76
C MET A 345 9.90 3.05 21.37
N ASN A 346 10.97 3.71 20.92
CA ASN A 346 11.02 4.24 19.56
C ASN A 346 11.04 3.10 18.53
N PHE A 347 10.35 3.31 17.41
CA PHE A 347 10.57 2.47 16.24
C PHE A 347 12.01 2.61 15.77
N LYS A 348 12.54 1.54 15.20
CA LYS A 348 13.87 1.59 14.61
C LYS A 348 13.91 2.64 13.50
N TYR A 349 15.01 3.34 13.36
CA TYR A 349 15.25 4.39 12.37
C TYR A 349 14.54 5.72 12.61
N THR A 350 13.83 5.89 13.71
CA THR A 350 13.14 7.13 14.07
C THR A 350 13.22 7.38 15.58
N ASP A 351 13.03 8.63 16.02
CA ASP A 351 12.92 9.01 17.42
C ASP A 351 11.45 9.05 17.90
N ILE A 352 10.57 8.35 17.20
CA ILE A 352 9.13 8.35 17.45
C ILE A 352 8.73 6.98 18.00
N SER A 353 8.02 6.98 19.13
CA SER A 353 7.36 5.82 19.72
C SER A 353 5.88 5.76 19.32
N PHE A 354 5.19 4.66 19.64
CA PHE A 354 3.75 4.54 19.42
C PHE A 354 2.97 5.68 20.11
N ASN A 355 3.27 5.98 21.38
CA ASN A 355 2.63 7.11 22.08
C ASN A 355 2.90 8.43 21.36
N ARG A 356 4.14 8.66 20.94
CA ARG A 356 4.52 9.90 20.24
C ARG A 356 3.84 10.01 18.87
N ALA A 357 3.72 8.93 18.10
CA ALA A 357 2.97 8.90 16.84
C ALA A 357 1.51 9.33 17.03
N CYS A 358 0.84 8.77 18.05
CA CYS A 358 -0.54 9.16 18.40
C CYS A 358 -0.67 10.64 18.74
N GLU A 359 0.26 11.18 19.54
CA GLU A 359 0.26 12.61 19.91
C GLU A 359 0.46 13.52 18.70
N MET A 360 1.40 13.18 17.82
CA MET A 360 1.70 13.95 16.61
C MET A 360 0.51 13.96 15.68
N SER A 361 -0.05 12.78 15.37
CA SER A 361 -1.22 12.63 14.51
C SER A 361 -2.45 13.36 15.08
N PHE A 362 -2.65 13.32 16.41
CA PHE A 362 -3.74 14.06 17.04
C PHE A 362 -3.59 15.58 16.84
N ARG A 363 -2.40 16.14 17.04
CA ARG A 363 -2.16 17.57 16.78
C ARG A 363 -2.36 17.94 15.31
N GLN A 364 -1.95 17.09 14.40
CA GLN A 364 -2.15 17.26 12.96
C GLN A 364 -3.63 17.21 12.60
N ALA A 365 -4.37 16.22 13.13
CA ALA A 365 -5.82 16.12 12.93
C ALA A 365 -6.57 17.38 13.39
N LEU A 366 -6.22 17.94 14.54
CA LEU A 366 -6.84 19.20 15.00
C LEU A 366 -6.57 20.35 14.03
N LYS A 367 -5.34 20.47 13.49
CA LYS A 367 -4.99 21.51 12.52
C LYS A 367 -5.74 21.33 11.19
N VAL A 368 -5.88 20.08 10.72
CA VAL A 368 -6.63 19.77 9.47
C VAL A 368 -8.11 20.08 9.66
N ILE A 369 -8.70 19.71 10.80
CA ILE A 369 -10.10 20.04 11.14
C ILE A 369 -10.34 21.56 11.06
N GLU A 370 -9.47 22.37 11.65
CA GLU A 370 -9.60 23.84 11.60
C GLU A 370 -9.39 24.40 10.21
N ARG A 371 -8.36 23.93 9.49
CA ARG A 371 -8.07 24.37 8.11
C ARG A 371 -9.25 24.14 7.17
N ASP A 372 -9.92 23.00 7.32
CA ASP A 372 -10.96 22.56 6.40
C ASP A 372 -12.39 22.91 6.85
N GLY A 373 -12.50 23.94 7.73
CA GLY A 373 -13.76 24.59 8.08
C GLY A 373 -14.53 23.96 9.24
N GLY A 374 -13.90 23.01 9.95
CA GLY A 374 -14.39 22.51 11.22
C GLY A 374 -14.07 23.44 12.38
N SER A 375 -14.23 22.97 13.61
CA SER A 375 -13.88 23.73 14.81
C SER A 375 -13.30 22.83 15.89
N VAL A 376 -12.39 23.41 16.67
CA VAL A 376 -11.74 22.73 17.81
C VAL A 376 -12.10 23.47 19.10
N GLY A 377 -13.03 22.91 19.88
CA GLY A 377 -13.39 23.39 21.21
C GLY A 377 -12.50 22.82 22.31
N ASP A 378 -12.80 23.07 23.57
CA ASP A 378 -11.99 22.55 24.68
C ASP A 378 -12.00 21.03 24.77
N ASN A 379 -13.17 20.40 24.68
CA ASN A 379 -13.35 18.95 24.85
C ASN A 379 -13.89 18.26 23.59
N GLU A 380 -14.36 18.99 22.60
CA GLU A 380 -15.06 18.48 21.42
C GLU A 380 -14.49 19.12 20.15
N VAL A 381 -14.52 18.39 19.06
CA VAL A 381 -14.27 18.87 17.70
C VAL A 381 -15.55 18.77 16.85
N THR A 382 -15.72 19.68 15.91
CA THR A 382 -16.72 19.56 14.85
C THR A 382 -15.99 19.34 13.53
N ILE A 383 -16.19 18.19 12.94
CA ILE A 383 -15.58 17.78 11.67
C ILE A 383 -16.56 18.10 10.54
N LYS A 384 -16.12 18.81 9.52
CA LYS A 384 -16.86 18.98 8.27
C LYS A 384 -16.55 17.77 7.37
N VAL A 385 -17.52 16.88 7.25
CA VAL A 385 -17.33 15.65 6.47
C VAL A 385 -17.36 15.97 4.99
N GLN A 386 -16.34 15.50 4.28
CA GLN A 386 -16.22 15.73 2.83
C GLN A 386 -16.85 14.57 2.06
N GLN A 387 -17.51 14.89 0.94
CA GLN A 387 -17.97 13.89 -0.02
C GLN A 387 -16.78 13.46 -0.88
N PRO A 388 -16.51 12.16 -1.08
CA PRO A 388 -15.39 11.69 -1.89
C PRO A 388 -15.43 12.23 -3.30
N GLN A 389 -14.28 12.65 -3.82
CA GLN A 389 -14.09 13.06 -5.20
C GLN A 389 -12.97 12.22 -5.80
N ALA A 390 -13.22 11.67 -7.00
CA ALA A 390 -12.20 10.89 -7.67
C ALA A 390 -10.99 11.77 -7.98
N VAL A 391 -9.81 11.21 -7.68
CA VAL A 391 -8.53 11.79 -8.11
C VAL A 391 -8.38 11.69 -9.63
N ARG A 392 -7.32 12.25 -10.20
CA ARG A 392 -7.10 12.18 -11.66
C ARG A 392 -6.85 10.74 -12.13
N LEU A 393 -7.25 10.45 -13.36
CA LEU A 393 -6.92 9.18 -14.00
C LEU A 393 -5.43 9.15 -14.36
N GLU A 394 -4.75 8.12 -13.91
CA GLU A 394 -3.39 7.75 -14.30
C GLU A 394 -3.37 6.29 -14.72
N GLN A 395 -2.55 5.98 -15.72
CA GLN A 395 -2.36 4.60 -16.18
C GLN A 395 -0.87 4.37 -16.43
N ASN A 396 -0.31 3.40 -15.71
CA ASN A 396 1.07 2.96 -15.91
C ASN A 396 1.16 1.93 -17.04
N PHE A 397 2.33 1.83 -17.64
CA PHE A 397 2.69 0.81 -18.64
C PHE A 397 1.73 0.69 -19.83
N GLU A 398 0.99 1.76 -20.19
CA GLU A 398 0.10 1.74 -21.34
C GLU A 398 0.88 1.38 -22.62
N GLY A 399 0.44 0.31 -23.30
CA GLY A 399 1.14 -0.23 -24.46
C GLY A 399 2.50 -0.89 -24.15
N HIS A 400 2.80 -1.15 -22.88
CA HIS A 400 4.03 -1.79 -22.40
C HIS A 400 3.70 -2.89 -21.40
N TYR A 401 3.32 -4.07 -21.87
CA TYR A 401 3.04 -5.21 -20.99
C TYR A 401 4.21 -6.16 -20.96
N PRO A 402 4.55 -6.74 -19.80
CA PRO A 402 5.63 -7.72 -19.70
C PRO A 402 5.21 -9.01 -20.42
N VAL A 403 5.97 -9.39 -21.43
CA VAL A 403 5.67 -10.54 -22.28
C VAL A 403 6.66 -11.69 -22.11
N ALA A 404 7.86 -11.41 -21.64
CA ALA A 404 8.86 -12.43 -21.38
C ALA A 404 9.85 -12.01 -20.30
N ARG A 405 10.24 -12.97 -19.45
CA ARG A 405 11.35 -12.86 -18.51
C ARG A 405 12.47 -13.79 -18.96
N LYS A 406 13.70 -13.28 -19.07
CA LYS A 406 14.89 -14.02 -19.47
C LYS A 406 15.94 -13.91 -18.37
N ASP A 407 16.12 -14.98 -17.61
CA ASP A 407 17.23 -15.09 -16.65
C ASP A 407 18.53 -15.23 -17.43
N ILE A 408 19.46 -14.32 -17.19
CA ILE A 408 20.75 -14.19 -17.89
C ILE A 408 21.88 -14.71 -17.01
N LYS A 409 22.08 -14.13 -15.83
CA LYS A 409 23.10 -14.45 -14.83
C LYS A 409 24.52 -14.55 -15.42
N LYS A 410 24.91 -13.52 -16.18
CA LYS A 410 26.20 -13.45 -16.88
C LYS A 410 26.81 -12.08 -16.72
N SER A 411 28.17 -12.04 -16.70
CA SER A 411 28.90 -10.78 -16.84
C SER A 411 28.41 -9.99 -18.06
N TYR A 412 28.31 -8.68 -17.94
CA TYR A 412 27.87 -7.81 -19.03
C TYR A 412 28.69 -8.00 -20.32
N THR A 413 29.99 -8.32 -20.19
CA THR A 413 30.86 -8.59 -21.35
C THR A 413 30.51 -9.89 -22.08
N GLN A 414 29.92 -10.86 -21.37
CA GLN A 414 29.44 -12.12 -21.95
C GLN A 414 28.05 -11.98 -22.56
N VAL A 415 27.26 -11.01 -22.08
CA VAL A 415 25.96 -10.67 -22.66
C VAL A 415 26.13 -10.06 -24.05
N GLY A 416 27.09 -9.15 -24.19
CA GLY A 416 27.36 -8.47 -25.45
C GLY A 416 26.14 -7.72 -25.99
N ASP A 417 25.92 -7.80 -27.30
CA ASP A 417 24.70 -7.28 -27.96
C ASP A 417 23.55 -8.27 -27.78
N TYR A 418 22.70 -8.04 -26.78
CA TYR A 418 21.54 -8.91 -26.53
C TYR A 418 20.38 -8.51 -27.44
N ALA A 419 20.00 -9.43 -28.32
CA ALA A 419 18.87 -9.22 -29.24
C ALA A 419 17.55 -9.58 -28.56
N PHE A 420 16.53 -8.76 -28.73
CA PHE A 420 15.18 -8.98 -28.23
C PHE A 420 14.13 -8.40 -29.19
N GLU A 421 12.90 -8.85 -29.05
CA GLU A 421 11.74 -8.33 -29.76
C GLU A 421 10.81 -7.67 -28.74
N GLY A 422 10.37 -6.42 -29.02
CA GLY A 422 9.48 -5.70 -28.11
C GLY A 422 9.48 -4.19 -28.30
N LYS A 423 8.91 -3.48 -27.35
CA LYS A 423 8.83 -2.00 -27.28
C LYS A 423 9.60 -1.43 -26.09
N GLY A 424 10.05 -2.31 -25.20
CA GLY A 424 10.78 -1.92 -24.00
C GLY A 424 11.43 -3.10 -23.31
N ALA A 425 12.32 -2.79 -22.39
CA ALA A 425 13.02 -3.76 -21.56
C ALA A 425 13.36 -3.17 -20.20
N VAL A 426 13.23 -3.99 -19.15
CA VAL A 426 13.78 -3.71 -17.82
C VAL A 426 14.90 -4.71 -17.58
N VAL A 427 16.08 -4.20 -17.21
CA VAL A 427 17.28 -4.99 -16.99
C VAL A 427 17.66 -4.92 -15.53
N THR A 428 17.73 -6.05 -14.86
CA THR A 428 18.21 -6.14 -13.47
C THR A 428 19.64 -6.64 -13.40
N TYR A 429 20.34 -6.27 -12.34
CA TYR A 429 21.76 -6.53 -12.18
C TYR A 429 22.18 -6.71 -10.71
N HIS A 430 23.39 -7.21 -10.53
CA HIS A 430 24.15 -7.07 -9.30
C HIS A 430 25.66 -6.90 -9.62
N PHE A 431 26.44 -6.49 -8.62
CA PHE A 431 27.90 -6.51 -8.70
C PHE A 431 28.46 -7.72 -7.98
N ASP A 432 29.31 -8.48 -8.66
CA ASP A 432 30.25 -9.39 -8.02
C ASP A 432 31.39 -8.58 -7.42
N LEU A 433 31.43 -8.53 -6.09
CA LEU A 433 32.37 -7.75 -5.31
C LEU A 433 33.41 -8.66 -4.62
N PRO A 434 34.69 -8.25 -4.57
CA PRO A 434 35.68 -8.99 -3.81
C PRO A 434 35.36 -8.99 -2.30
N THR A 435 35.73 -10.04 -1.60
CA THR A 435 35.50 -10.14 -0.14
C THR A 435 36.85 -10.13 0.59
N PRO A 436 37.12 -9.18 1.53
CA PRO A 436 36.25 -8.04 1.90
C PRO A 436 36.22 -6.93 0.82
N TYR A 437 35.09 -6.28 0.67
CA TYR A 437 34.93 -5.10 -0.21
C TYR A 437 34.95 -3.82 0.62
N ASP A 438 35.84 -2.89 0.27
CA ASP A 438 35.85 -1.55 0.87
C ASP A 438 34.77 -0.68 0.18
N SER A 439 33.66 -0.51 0.87
CA SER A 439 32.45 0.18 0.37
C SER A 439 32.58 1.70 0.28
N LYS A 440 33.75 2.26 0.10
CA LYS A 440 33.97 3.72 0.05
C LYS A 440 33.44 4.36 -1.24
N GLY A 441 32.21 4.05 -1.60
CA GLY A 441 31.47 4.88 -2.53
C GLY A 441 31.93 4.83 -3.98
N TYR A 442 32.35 3.67 -4.50
CA TYR A 442 32.54 3.52 -5.94
C TYR A 442 31.19 3.50 -6.65
N GLU A 443 31.08 4.32 -7.66
CA GLU A 443 29.91 4.42 -8.51
C GLU A 443 30.28 4.04 -9.94
N ALA A 444 29.68 2.98 -10.45
CA ALA A 444 29.89 2.51 -11.80
C ALA A 444 29.11 3.38 -12.80
N VAL A 445 29.76 3.94 -13.79
CA VAL A 445 29.12 4.70 -14.87
C VAL A 445 29.00 3.80 -16.09
N VAL A 446 27.75 3.50 -16.47
CA VAL A 446 27.44 2.55 -17.55
C VAL A 446 26.58 3.23 -18.61
N ASP A 447 27.06 3.22 -19.84
CA ASP A 447 26.26 3.60 -21.01
C ASP A 447 25.40 2.42 -21.44
N VAL A 448 24.10 2.65 -21.49
CA VAL A 448 23.09 1.72 -22.04
C VAL A 448 22.94 2.06 -23.52
N MET A 449 23.30 1.10 -24.38
CA MET A 449 23.20 1.24 -25.84
C MET A 449 21.97 0.48 -26.34
N VAL A 450 21.18 1.11 -27.20
CA VAL A 450 20.08 0.45 -27.92
C VAL A 450 20.34 0.63 -29.42
N ASP A 451 20.35 -0.46 -30.16
CA ASP A 451 20.64 -0.50 -31.61
C ASP A 451 21.94 0.23 -31.99
N GLY A 452 22.95 0.13 -31.10
CA GLY A 452 24.25 0.77 -31.27
C GLY A 452 24.29 2.28 -31.01
N GLN A 453 23.17 2.85 -30.52
CA GLN A 453 23.10 4.26 -30.14
C GLN A 453 22.98 4.39 -28.60
N LEU A 454 23.58 5.48 -28.06
CA LEU A 454 23.45 5.78 -26.64
C LEU A 454 21.97 6.07 -26.31
N TYR A 455 21.36 5.23 -25.47
CA TYR A 455 20.02 5.45 -24.94
C TYR A 455 20.07 6.33 -23.68
N LYS A 456 20.86 5.92 -22.69
CA LYS A 456 21.13 6.71 -21.47
C LYS A 456 22.42 6.27 -20.80
N THR A 457 22.99 7.15 -19.98
CA THR A 457 24.08 6.82 -19.05
C THR A 457 23.49 6.68 -17.65
N VAL A 458 23.84 5.62 -16.93
CA VAL A 458 23.40 5.35 -15.56
C VAL A 458 24.58 5.32 -14.61
N SER A 459 24.36 5.78 -13.40
CA SER A 459 25.30 5.75 -12.28
C SER A 459 24.85 4.72 -11.27
N LEU A 460 25.64 3.68 -11.02
CA LEU A 460 25.26 2.54 -10.22
C LEU A 460 26.15 2.44 -8.97
N PRO A 461 25.68 2.84 -7.79
CA PRO A 461 26.42 2.70 -6.54
C PRO A 461 26.66 1.23 -6.22
N THR A 462 27.92 0.86 -5.90
CA THR A 462 28.29 -0.52 -5.53
C THR A 462 28.04 -0.85 -4.06
N ALA A 463 27.76 0.15 -3.25
CA ALA A 463 27.51 0.01 -1.82
C ALA A 463 26.63 1.15 -1.29
N GLY A 464 26.07 0.95 -0.11
CA GLY A 464 25.26 1.94 0.57
C GLY A 464 23.77 1.81 0.25
N ARG A 465 22.96 2.72 0.80
CA ARG A 465 21.51 2.67 0.71
C ARG A 465 20.92 3.27 -0.58
N GLY A 466 21.77 3.85 -1.43
CA GLY A 466 21.36 4.41 -2.73
C GLY A 466 21.46 3.43 -3.89
N GLN A 467 21.62 2.13 -3.62
CA GLN A 467 21.64 1.10 -4.66
C GLN A 467 20.24 0.93 -5.25
N THR A 468 20.19 0.48 -6.51
CA THR A 468 18.97 0.02 -7.18
C THR A 468 19.17 -1.43 -7.65
N ARG A 469 18.10 -2.11 -8.01
CA ARG A 469 18.14 -3.45 -8.63
C ARG A 469 18.03 -3.38 -10.15
N GLU A 470 17.50 -2.29 -10.67
CA GLU A 470 17.35 -2.05 -12.08
C GLU A 470 18.57 -1.33 -12.62
N LEU A 471 19.30 -1.95 -13.53
CA LEU A 471 20.34 -1.29 -14.30
C LEU A 471 19.72 -0.20 -15.17
N CYS A 472 18.65 -0.55 -15.87
CA CYS A 472 17.92 0.39 -16.71
C CYS A 472 16.52 -0.06 -17.04
N CYS A 473 15.65 0.93 -17.31
CA CYS A 473 14.40 0.77 -18.01
C CYS A 473 14.53 1.42 -19.38
N VAL A 474 14.13 0.72 -20.42
CA VAL A 474 14.10 1.17 -21.81
C VAL A 474 12.66 1.11 -22.29
N TRP A 475 12.12 2.21 -22.76
CA TRP A 475 10.73 2.36 -23.15
C TRP A 475 10.58 3.00 -24.53
N ASP A 476 9.40 2.90 -25.11
CA ASP A 476 8.98 3.57 -26.35
C ASP A 476 9.84 3.26 -27.57
N LEU A 477 10.35 2.04 -27.63
CA LEU A 477 10.96 1.54 -28.86
C LEU A 477 9.88 1.26 -29.91
N ASN A 478 10.24 1.36 -31.18
CA ASN A 478 9.37 0.89 -32.25
C ASN A 478 9.12 -0.61 -32.09
N PRO A 479 7.91 -1.15 -32.38
CA PRO A 479 7.72 -2.59 -32.37
C PRO A 479 8.70 -3.29 -33.31
N GLY A 480 9.41 -4.30 -32.84
CA GLY A 480 10.35 -5.08 -33.64
C GLY A 480 11.57 -5.60 -32.91
N GLU A 481 12.56 -6.05 -33.68
CA GLU A 481 13.83 -6.54 -33.16
C GLU A 481 14.76 -5.36 -32.78
N HIS A 482 15.31 -5.44 -31.58
CA HIS A 482 16.27 -4.49 -31.03
C HIS A 482 17.47 -5.21 -30.43
N LYS A 483 18.55 -4.45 -30.20
CA LYS A 483 19.72 -4.93 -29.48
C LYS A 483 20.04 -3.97 -28.33
N ILE A 484 20.24 -4.52 -27.13
CA ILE A 484 20.71 -3.80 -25.97
C ILE A 484 22.11 -4.26 -25.60
N SER A 485 23.00 -3.34 -25.27
CA SER A 485 24.35 -3.62 -24.76
C SER A 485 24.80 -2.56 -23.78
N PHE A 486 25.86 -2.84 -23.03
CA PHE A 486 26.34 -2.03 -21.91
C PHE A 486 27.81 -1.72 -22.09
N ASP A 487 28.19 -0.44 -21.92
CA ASP A 487 29.58 0.01 -21.95
C ASP A 487 29.93 0.65 -20.59
N TRP A 488 30.68 -0.09 -19.77
CA TRP A 488 31.12 0.37 -18.46
C TRP A 488 32.33 1.28 -18.56
N LYS A 489 32.13 2.59 -18.43
CA LYS A 489 33.12 3.67 -18.75
C LYS A 489 34.28 3.75 -17.77
N ASN A 490 34.01 3.48 -16.48
CA ASN A 490 35.03 3.68 -15.42
C ASN A 490 35.30 2.36 -14.66
N LYS A 491 35.36 1.23 -15.37
CA LYS A 491 35.49 -0.12 -14.79
C LYS A 491 36.54 -0.19 -13.68
N ALA A 492 36.10 -0.62 -12.50
CA ALA A 492 37.00 -0.89 -11.38
C ALA A 492 37.63 -2.29 -11.50
N LYS A 493 38.81 -2.43 -10.90
CA LYS A 493 39.51 -3.71 -10.83
C LYS A 493 38.77 -4.63 -9.83
N ASP A 494 38.74 -5.92 -10.16
CA ASP A 494 38.18 -6.97 -9.30
C ASP A 494 36.69 -6.83 -8.97
N ILE A 495 35.94 -6.02 -9.75
CA ILE A 495 34.48 -5.92 -9.69
C ILE A 495 33.93 -6.39 -11.04
N ASP A 496 32.87 -7.17 -11.04
CA ASP A 496 32.13 -7.47 -12.26
C ASP A 496 30.68 -7.02 -12.17
N LEU A 497 30.14 -6.58 -13.29
CA LEU A 497 28.73 -6.22 -13.46
C LEU A 497 28.03 -7.43 -14.07
N VAL A 498 27.16 -8.05 -13.31
CA VAL A 498 26.39 -9.24 -13.73
C VAL A 498 24.98 -8.81 -14.08
N ILE A 499 24.54 -9.14 -15.28
CA ILE A 499 23.14 -8.97 -15.69
C ILE A 499 22.35 -10.18 -15.21
N ASP A 500 21.37 -9.92 -14.32
CA ASP A 500 20.57 -10.98 -13.71
C ASP A 500 19.45 -11.45 -14.61
N CYS A 501 18.59 -10.54 -15.02
CA CYS A 501 17.52 -10.86 -15.97
C CYS A 501 17.19 -9.65 -16.86
N ILE A 502 16.50 -9.96 -17.95
CA ILE A 502 15.89 -8.97 -18.86
C ILE A 502 14.42 -9.32 -18.96
N ILE A 503 13.56 -8.37 -18.65
CA ILE A 503 12.11 -8.46 -18.80
C ILE A 503 11.73 -7.65 -20.02
N LEU A 504 11.01 -8.24 -20.94
CA LEU A 504 10.64 -7.65 -22.23
C LEU A 504 9.20 -7.21 -22.22
N PHE A 505 8.95 -6.07 -22.81
CA PHE A 505 7.65 -5.42 -22.87
C PHE A 505 7.23 -5.22 -24.33
N ALA A 506 5.94 -5.45 -24.59
CA ALA A 506 5.30 -5.27 -25.89
C ALA A 506 3.84 -4.83 -25.72
N ASP A 507 3.12 -4.61 -26.83
CA ASP A 507 1.67 -4.47 -26.79
C ASP A 507 1.02 -5.77 -26.28
N LYS A 508 -0.13 -5.64 -25.61
CA LYS A 508 -0.90 -6.75 -25.03
C LYS A 508 -1.58 -7.57 -26.12
#